data_eaffb610955bdab62eafad97d18dd130
#
_entry.id   eaffb610955bdab62eafad97d18dd130
#
_cell.length_a   1.000
_cell.length_b   1.000
_cell.length_c   1.000
_cell.angle_alpha   90.00
_cell.angle_beta   90.00
_cell.angle_gamma   90.00
#
_symmetry.space_group_name_H-M   'P 1'
#
loop_
_entity.id
_entity.type
_entity.pdbx_description
1 polymer ?
#
loop_
_entity_poly.entity_id
_entity_poly.type
_entity_poly.pdbx_seq_one_letter_code
_entity_poly.pdbx_strand_id
1 'polypeptide(L)'
;MKLPLYKVLKNQLAVELDYMKPSEQEAVRSLLNFVINEGKTYPQNKPLSPEAFAAYWLSQDAFVVRTSAQDATHKPKEVLGAFYLKPNFPGLCSHICNAGFIVQPGLRGQGMGRFMGEAMLGIAATLGYEAVMFNLVFETNIPSVKLWQSLGFDIIGNIPRAAKLGNGQIAKALIFYRALV
;
A
#
# COMPACT_ATOMS: atom_id res chain seq x y z
N MET A 1 -2.17 -13.77 12.07
CA MET A 1 -3.35 -13.75 11.13
C MET A 1 -3.12 -14.80 10.05
N LYS A 2 -4.16 -15.57 9.66
CA LYS A 2 -4.03 -16.63 8.63
C LYS A 2 -4.48 -16.09 7.27
N LEU A 3 -3.64 -16.18 6.25
CA LEU A 3 -3.95 -15.87 4.86
C LEU A 3 -4.42 -17.11 4.10
N PRO A 4 -5.18 -16.99 3.00
CA PRO A 4 -5.70 -15.73 2.43
C PRO A 4 -6.90 -15.16 3.21
N LEU A 5 -7.10 -13.82 3.08
CA LEU A 5 -8.29 -13.12 3.56
C LEU A 5 -9.23 -12.83 2.40
N TYR A 6 -10.54 -12.91 2.67
CA TYR A 6 -11.58 -12.69 1.65
C TYR A 6 -12.45 -11.48 2.02
N LYS A 7 -12.89 -10.73 1.00
CA LYS A 7 -13.79 -9.58 1.14
C LYS A 7 -14.66 -9.45 -0.09
N VAL A 8 -15.89 -8.98 0.10
CA VAL A 8 -16.73 -8.45 -0.98
C VAL A 8 -16.66 -6.92 -0.89
N LEU A 9 -16.24 -6.28 -1.96
CA LEU A 9 -16.13 -4.82 -2.06
C LEU A 9 -17.51 -4.18 -2.23
N LYS A 10 -17.59 -2.84 -2.15
CA LYS A 10 -18.86 -2.11 -2.30
C LYS A 10 -19.55 -2.32 -3.66
N ASN A 11 -18.76 -2.53 -4.71
CA ASN A 11 -19.24 -2.86 -6.05
C ASN A 11 -19.57 -4.34 -6.27
N GLN A 12 -19.72 -5.13 -5.20
CA GLN A 12 -20.00 -6.58 -5.19
C GLN A 12 -18.87 -7.46 -5.73
N LEU A 13 -17.69 -6.93 -6.02
CA LEU A 13 -16.55 -7.73 -6.45
C LEU A 13 -15.96 -8.52 -5.26
N ALA A 14 -15.91 -9.84 -5.39
CA ALA A 14 -15.26 -10.73 -4.43
C ALA A 14 -13.75 -10.75 -4.65
N VAL A 15 -12.99 -10.47 -3.61
CA VAL A 15 -11.52 -10.39 -3.65
C VAL A 15 -10.87 -11.25 -2.58
N GLU A 16 -9.65 -11.67 -2.83
CA GLU A 16 -8.78 -12.32 -1.85
C GLU A 16 -7.47 -11.52 -1.68
N LEU A 17 -6.97 -11.46 -0.46
CA LEU A 17 -5.67 -10.89 -0.10
C LEU A 17 -4.76 -12.01 0.37
N ASP A 18 -3.56 -12.09 -0.21
CA ASP A 18 -2.58 -13.11 0.09
C ASP A 18 -1.16 -12.61 -0.21
N TYR A 19 -0.14 -13.42 0.12
CA TYR A 19 1.23 -13.16 -0.33
C TYR A 19 1.30 -13.02 -1.86
N MET A 20 2.15 -12.11 -2.31
CA MET A 20 2.44 -11.92 -3.73
C MET A 20 3.23 -13.11 -4.28
N LYS A 21 2.76 -13.67 -5.40
CA LYS A 21 3.46 -14.74 -6.13
C LYS A 21 4.45 -14.14 -7.14
N PRO A 22 5.52 -14.86 -7.49
CA PRO A 22 6.45 -14.42 -8.53
C PRO A 22 5.77 -14.06 -9.86
N SER A 23 4.73 -14.80 -10.26
CA SER A 23 3.95 -14.55 -11.48
C SER A 23 3.13 -13.26 -11.46
N GLU A 24 2.96 -12.62 -10.30
CA GLU A 24 2.17 -11.39 -10.12
C GLU A 24 3.05 -10.12 -10.09
N GLN A 25 4.38 -10.28 -9.96
CA GLN A 25 5.31 -9.17 -9.79
C GLN A 25 5.24 -8.16 -10.93
N GLU A 26 5.14 -8.61 -12.18
CA GLU A 26 5.04 -7.72 -13.33
C GLU A 26 3.72 -6.94 -13.35
N ALA A 27 2.61 -7.57 -12.97
CA ALA A 27 1.32 -6.87 -12.85
C ALA A 27 1.36 -5.80 -11.75
N VAL A 28 1.98 -6.10 -10.59
CA VAL A 28 2.16 -5.14 -9.50
C VAL A 28 3.10 -4.01 -9.91
N ARG A 29 4.22 -4.31 -10.60
CA ARG A 29 5.16 -3.30 -11.12
C ARG A 29 4.46 -2.37 -12.11
N SER A 30 3.68 -2.93 -13.03
CA SER A 30 2.92 -2.15 -14.01
C SER A 30 1.90 -1.24 -13.33
N LEU A 31 1.18 -1.74 -12.32
CA LEU A 31 0.24 -0.93 -11.54
C LEU A 31 0.96 0.17 -10.75
N LEU A 32 2.10 -0.14 -10.12
CA LEU A 32 2.91 0.87 -9.42
C LEU A 32 3.39 1.96 -10.38
N ASN A 33 3.90 1.58 -11.55
CA ASN A 33 4.38 2.51 -12.57
C ASN A 33 3.24 3.39 -13.11
N PHE A 34 2.03 2.86 -13.24
CA PHE A 34 0.85 3.67 -13.54
C PHE A 34 0.63 4.74 -12.46
N VAL A 35 0.65 4.36 -11.18
CA VAL A 35 0.46 5.28 -10.05
C VAL A 35 1.60 6.32 -9.97
N ILE A 36 2.85 5.93 -10.25
CA ILE A 36 3.99 6.86 -10.33
C ILE A 36 3.76 7.89 -11.44
N ASN A 37 3.31 7.46 -12.62
CA ASN A 37 3.03 8.35 -13.76
C ASN A 37 1.87 9.34 -13.50
N GLU A 38 0.97 9.05 -12.55
CA GLU A 38 -0.03 10.04 -12.10
C GLU A 38 0.64 11.27 -11.44
N GLY A 39 1.86 11.14 -10.90
CA GLY A 39 2.64 12.23 -10.30
C GLY A 39 2.01 12.85 -9.05
N LYS A 40 1.22 12.08 -8.26
CA LYS A 40 0.37 12.62 -7.18
C LYS A 40 0.61 12.03 -5.80
N THR A 41 1.09 10.78 -5.70
CA THR A 41 1.04 10.03 -4.45
C THR A 41 2.33 9.31 -4.08
N TYR A 42 3.17 8.97 -5.04
CA TYR A 42 4.45 8.31 -4.84
C TYR A 42 5.62 9.28 -5.07
N PRO A 43 6.75 9.12 -4.33
CA PRO A 43 7.90 10.02 -4.45
C PRO A 43 8.71 9.81 -5.73
N GLN A 44 8.60 8.66 -6.38
CA GLN A 44 9.28 8.38 -7.64
C GLN A 44 8.70 9.27 -8.75
N ASN A 45 9.58 9.80 -9.61
CA ASN A 45 9.22 10.66 -10.73
C ASN A 45 9.39 9.97 -12.10
N LYS A 46 9.81 8.69 -12.10
CA LYS A 46 9.97 7.86 -13.29
C LYS A 46 9.54 6.42 -12.98
N PRO A 47 8.98 5.71 -13.98
CA PRO A 47 8.69 4.29 -13.86
C PRO A 47 9.90 3.49 -13.41
N LEU A 48 9.68 2.47 -12.60
CA LEU A 48 10.72 1.56 -12.10
C LEU A 48 10.98 0.43 -13.11
N SER A 49 12.26 0.13 -13.36
CA SER A 49 12.67 -1.10 -14.03
C SER A 49 12.32 -2.33 -13.17
N PRO A 50 12.36 -3.56 -13.71
CA PRO A 50 12.16 -4.77 -12.89
C PRO A 50 13.10 -4.84 -11.69
N GLU A 51 14.38 -4.49 -11.86
CA GLU A 51 15.41 -4.51 -10.81
C GLU A 51 15.14 -3.45 -9.74
N ALA A 52 14.79 -2.23 -10.16
CA ALA A 52 14.45 -1.13 -9.24
C ALA A 52 13.16 -1.44 -8.47
N PHE A 53 12.17 -2.05 -9.12
CA PHE A 53 10.96 -2.53 -8.47
C PHE A 53 11.27 -3.60 -7.42
N ALA A 54 12.08 -4.60 -7.78
CA ALA A 54 12.47 -5.67 -6.85
C ALA A 54 13.18 -5.10 -5.62
N ALA A 55 14.15 -4.20 -5.80
CA ALA A 55 14.87 -3.56 -4.70
C ALA A 55 13.96 -2.69 -3.81
N TYR A 56 12.96 -2.04 -4.39
CA TYR A 56 12.06 -1.15 -3.67
C TYR A 56 10.89 -1.88 -3.00
N TRP A 57 10.18 -2.75 -3.75
CA TRP A 57 8.91 -3.35 -3.35
C TRP A 57 9.05 -4.75 -2.75
N LEU A 58 10.02 -5.54 -3.22
CA LEU A 58 10.21 -6.92 -2.83
C LEU A 58 11.34 -7.12 -1.79
N SER A 59 11.79 -6.04 -1.17
CA SER A 59 12.88 -6.11 -0.17
C SER A 59 12.52 -6.89 1.10
N GLN A 60 11.22 -7.07 1.36
CA GLN A 60 10.65 -7.84 2.45
C GLN A 60 9.29 -8.43 2.02
N ASP A 61 8.31 -8.48 2.92
CA ASP A 61 7.01 -9.07 2.66
C ASP A 61 6.17 -8.23 1.71
N ALA A 62 5.64 -8.85 0.67
CA ALA A 62 4.75 -8.22 -0.30
C ALA A 62 3.44 -9.01 -0.45
N PHE A 63 2.34 -8.28 -0.54
CA PHE A 63 0.98 -8.81 -0.56
C PHE A 63 0.20 -8.26 -1.74
N VAL A 64 -0.76 -9.04 -2.23
CA VAL A 64 -1.65 -8.63 -3.32
C VAL A 64 -3.10 -8.83 -2.94
N VAL A 65 -3.95 -7.97 -3.49
CA VAL A 65 -5.39 -8.22 -3.59
C VAL A 65 -5.69 -8.58 -5.04
N ARG A 66 -6.35 -9.71 -5.23
CA ARG A 66 -6.74 -10.24 -6.54
C ARG A 66 -8.20 -10.64 -6.55
N THR A 67 -8.77 -10.85 -7.74
CA THR A 67 -10.12 -11.42 -7.86
C THR A 67 -10.17 -12.79 -7.18
N SER A 68 -11.24 -13.07 -6.43
CA SER A 68 -11.41 -14.37 -5.77
C SER A 68 -11.83 -15.44 -6.79
N ALA A 69 -11.39 -16.70 -6.57
CA ALA A 69 -11.81 -17.85 -7.38
C ALA A 69 -13.32 -18.17 -7.28
N GLN A 70 -14.02 -17.55 -6.30
CA GLN A 70 -15.47 -17.67 -6.15
C GLN A 70 -16.25 -16.90 -7.24
N ASP A 71 -15.59 -16.00 -7.93
CA ASP A 71 -16.13 -15.37 -9.14
C ASP A 71 -15.98 -16.37 -10.30
N ALA A 72 -17.06 -17.08 -10.64
CA ALA A 72 -17.10 -18.26 -11.50
C ALA A 72 -16.75 -18.04 -13.00
N THR A 73 -16.00 -16.99 -13.29
CA THR A 73 -15.43 -16.76 -14.63
C THR A 73 -14.05 -17.40 -14.66
N HIS A 74 -13.80 -18.33 -15.60
CA HIS A 74 -12.50 -19.01 -15.85
C HIS A 74 -11.36 -18.06 -16.27
N LYS A 75 -11.38 -16.80 -15.81
CA LYS A 75 -10.33 -15.81 -16.09
C LYS A 75 -9.19 -15.95 -15.08
N PRO A 76 -7.95 -15.73 -15.51
CA PRO A 76 -6.80 -15.63 -14.60
C PRO A 76 -7.11 -14.60 -13.49
N LYS A 77 -6.68 -14.91 -12.26
CA LYS A 77 -6.86 -13.97 -11.15
C LYS A 77 -6.14 -12.66 -11.47
N GLU A 78 -6.89 -11.56 -11.51
CA GLU A 78 -6.38 -10.24 -11.80
C GLU A 78 -5.86 -9.57 -10.53
N VAL A 79 -4.68 -8.94 -10.58
CA VAL A 79 -4.14 -8.11 -9.49
C VAL A 79 -4.88 -6.78 -9.46
N LEU A 80 -5.53 -6.48 -8.34
CA LEU A 80 -6.39 -5.32 -8.15
C LEU A 80 -5.76 -4.24 -7.24
N GLY A 81 -4.84 -4.67 -6.39
CA GLY A 81 -4.09 -3.81 -5.49
C GLY A 81 -2.97 -4.59 -4.84
N ALA A 82 -2.04 -3.88 -4.23
CA ALA A 82 -0.92 -4.49 -3.52
C ALA A 82 -0.41 -3.57 -2.41
N PHE A 83 0.29 -4.16 -1.44
CA PHE A 83 1.10 -3.44 -0.46
C PHE A 83 2.33 -4.26 -0.08
N TYR A 84 3.33 -3.58 0.44
CA TYR A 84 4.48 -4.21 1.09
C TYR A 84 4.53 -3.86 2.57
N LEU A 85 5.22 -4.69 3.36
CA LEU A 85 5.66 -4.41 4.71
C LEU A 85 7.16 -4.59 4.80
N LYS A 86 7.85 -3.63 5.43
CA LYS A 86 9.29 -3.71 5.69
C LYS A 86 9.65 -2.87 6.91
N PRO A 87 10.75 -3.14 7.62
CA PRO A 87 11.27 -2.24 8.65
C PRO A 87 11.42 -0.82 8.10
N ASN A 88 10.97 0.17 8.85
CA ASN A 88 11.12 1.58 8.45
C ASN A 88 12.56 2.05 8.65
N PHE A 89 13.24 1.48 9.66
CA PHE A 89 14.61 1.78 10.03
C PHE A 89 15.37 0.47 10.34
N PRO A 90 16.70 0.46 10.25
CA PRO A 90 17.48 -0.73 10.56
C PRO A 90 17.72 -0.90 12.07
N GLY A 91 18.21 -2.08 12.46
CA GLY A 91 18.76 -2.37 13.77
C GLY A 91 17.80 -2.12 14.93
N LEU A 92 18.17 -1.29 15.88
CA LEU A 92 17.41 -1.00 17.10
C LEU A 92 16.01 -0.42 16.85
N CYS A 93 15.73 0.08 15.63
CA CYS A 93 14.46 0.66 15.26
C CYS A 93 13.65 -0.22 14.29
N SER A 94 14.08 -1.47 14.05
CA SER A 94 13.44 -2.37 13.08
C SER A 94 12.08 -2.91 13.51
N HIS A 95 11.69 -2.73 14.76
CA HIS A 95 10.36 -3.04 15.28
C HIS A 95 9.25 -2.08 14.77
N ILE A 96 9.64 -0.97 14.13
CA ILE A 96 8.71 -0.05 13.47
C ILE A 96 8.71 -0.36 11.97
N CYS A 97 7.58 -0.77 11.42
CA CYS A 97 7.48 -1.03 9.99
C CYS A 97 6.93 0.15 9.21
N ASN A 98 7.17 0.10 7.89
CA ASN A 98 6.57 0.96 6.89
C ASN A 98 5.84 0.09 5.86
N ALA A 99 4.84 0.67 5.20
CA ALA A 99 4.10 0.02 4.12
C ALA A 99 3.80 1.01 3.00
N GLY A 100 3.79 0.54 1.77
CA GLY A 100 3.32 1.28 0.60
C GLY A 100 2.15 0.56 -0.05
N PHE A 101 1.14 1.30 -0.50
CA PHE A 101 -0.12 0.76 -1.02
C PHE A 101 -0.40 1.28 -2.43
N ILE A 102 -0.92 0.41 -3.27
CA ILE A 102 -1.44 0.76 -4.59
C ILE A 102 -2.78 0.06 -4.83
N VAL A 103 -3.68 0.76 -5.51
CA VAL A 103 -5.01 0.26 -5.90
C VAL A 103 -5.25 0.62 -7.35
N GLN A 104 -5.79 -0.32 -8.11
CA GLN A 104 -6.27 -0.05 -9.48
C GLN A 104 -7.21 1.16 -9.48
N PRO A 105 -7.05 2.13 -10.42
CA PRO A 105 -7.83 3.37 -10.45
C PRO A 105 -9.34 3.15 -10.42
N GLY A 106 -9.85 2.20 -11.20
CA GLY A 106 -11.28 1.89 -11.29
C GLY A 106 -11.88 1.29 -10.00
N LEU A 107 -11.04 0.86 -9.04
CA LEU A 107 -11.46 0.26 -7.77
C LEU A 107 -11.22 1.17 -6.56
N ARG A 108 -10.74 2.39 -6.78
CA ARG A 108 -10.60 3.39 -5.71
C ARG A 108 -11.98 3.78 -5.19
N GLY A 109 -12.09 4.03 -3.88
CA GLY A 109 -13.38 4.35 -3.25
C GLY A 109 -14.29 3.15 -2.97
N GLN A 110 -13.95 1.94 -3.43
CA GLN A 110 -14.75 0.71 -3.25
C GLN A 110 -14.47 -0.04 -1.94
N GLY A 111 -13.65 0.53 -1.04
CA GLY A 111 -13.31 -0.09 0.25
C GLY A 111 -11.99 -0.88 0.24
N MET A 112 -11.33 -1.03 -0.93
CA MET A 112 -10.08 -1.77 -1.08
C MET A 112 -8.96 -1.26 -0.15
N GLY A 113 -8.76 0.06 -0.10
CA GLY A 113 -7.72 0.65 0.74
C GLY A 113 -7.93 0.35 2.23
N ARG A 114 -9.19 0.39 2.71
CA ARG A 114 -9.52 0.01 4.09
C ARG A 114 -9.26 -1.47 4.35
N PHE A 115 -9.68 -2.34 3.44
CA PHE A 115 -9.44 -3.78 3.55
C PHE A 115 -7.95 -4.11 3.65
N MET A 116 -7.12 -3.53 2.78
CA MET A 116 -5.67 -3.70 2.83
C MET A 116 -5.06 -3.10 4.11
N GLY A 117 -5.53 -1.92 4.53
CA GLY A 117 -5.02 -1.27 5.74
C GLY A 117 -5.33 -2.06 7.01
N GLU A 118 -6.55 -2.58 7.17
CA GLU A 118 -6.94 -3.45 8.28
C GLU A 118 -6.13 -4.76 8.28
N ALA A 119 -5.97 -5.38 7.12
CA ALA A 119 -5.15 -6.58 6.96
C ALA A 119 -3.68 -6.33 7.30
N MET A 120 -3.11 -5.23 6.80
CA MET A 120 -1.73 -4.81 7.07
C MET A 120 -1.47 -4.68 8.56
N LEU A 121 -2.36 -4.05 9.33
CA LEU A 121 -2.20 -3.90 10.78
C LEU A 121 -2.13 -5.26 11.48
N GLY A 122 -3.02 -6.19 11.14
CA GLY A 122 -3.02 -7.53 11.72
C GLY A 122 -1.81 -8.38 11.29
N ILE A 123 -1.36 -8.24 10.03
CA ILE A 123 -0.18 -8.92 9.52
C ILE A 123 1.07 -8.37 10.20
N ALA A 124 1.20 -7.04 10.31
CA ALA A 124 2.34 -6.39 10.97
C ALA A 124 2.50 -6.86 12.42
N ALA A 125 1.41 -6.89 13.19
CA ALA A 125 1.42 -7.44 14.55
C ALA A 125 1.82 -8.93 14.59
N THR A 126 1.34 -9.74 13.63
CA THR A 126 1.69 -11.18 13.53
C THR A 126 3.17 -11.39 13.18
N LEU A 127 3.77 -10.48 12.40
CA LEU A 127 5.19 -10.49 12.05
C LEU A 127 6.09 -9.93 13.17
N GLY A 128 5.52 -9.48 14.29
CA GLY A 128 6.26 -9.01 15.45
C GLY A 128 6.60 -7.52 15.40
N TYR A 129 6.03 -6.75 14.49
CA TYR A 129 6.18 -5.28 14.53
C TYR A 129 5.35 -4.69 15.67
N GLU A 130 5.91 -3.68 16.33
CA GLU A 130 5.28 -2.99 17.46
C GLU A 130 4.58 -1.68 17.04
N ALA A 131 4.92 -1.16 15.88
CA ALA A 131 4.33 0.04 15.33
C ALA A 131 4.40 0.09 13.79
N VAL A 132 3.52 0.89 13.20
CA VAL A 132 3.55 1.25 11.78
C VAL A 132 3.78 2.76 11.64
N MET A 133 4.71 3.16 10.76
CA MET A 133 5.01 4.54 10.47
C MET A 133 5.04 4.79 8.96
N PHE A 134 4.30 5.80 8.50
CA PHE A 134 4.38 6.28 7.12
C PHE A 134 5.14 7.60 7.08
N ASN A 135 6.21 7.67 6.29
CA ASN A 135 7.12 8.81 6.27
C ASN A 135 6.67 9.94 5.34
N LEU A 136 5.89 9.62 4.29
CA LEU A 136 5.63 10.54 3.16
C LEU A 136 4.19 10.36 2.65
N VAL A 137 3.19 10.75 3.43
CA VAL A 137 1.81 10.86 2.94
C VAL A 137 1.55 12.29 2.51
N PHE A 138 1.47 12.54 1.20
CA PHE A 138 1.25 13.88 0.70
C PHE A 138 -0.12 14.40 1.16
N GLU A 139 -0.15 15.62 1.71
CA GLU A 139 -1.39 16.23 2.24
C GLU A 139 -2.50 16.32 1.19
N THR A 140 -2.13 16.40 -0.08
CA THR A 140 -3.05 16.44 -1.22
C THR A 140 -3.74 15.11 -1.50
N ASN A 141 -3.21 13.99 -0.95
CA ASN A 141 -3.83 12.67 -1.04
C ASN A 141 -4.89 12.50 0.05
N ILE A 142 -5.95 13.30 -0.03
CA ILE A 142 -7.05 13.34 0.97
C ILE A 142 -7.64 11.97 1.25
N PRO A 143 -7.88 11.07 0.27
CA PRO A 143 -8.38 9.73 0.56
C PRO A 143 -7.45 8.93 1.48
N SER A 144 -6.14 9.01 1.27
CA SER A 144 -5.14 8.33 2.11
C SER A 144 -5.10 8.93 3.51
N VAL A 145 -5.07 10.27 3.63
CA VAL A 145 -5.08 10.96 4.93
C VAL A 145 -6.28 10.52 5.77
N LYS A 146 -7.49 10.57 5.19
CA LYS A 146 -8.72 10.16 5.88
C LYS A 146 -8.72 8.67 6.24
N LEU A 147 -8.17 7.83 5.36
CA LEU A 147 -8.08 6.39 5.62
C LEU A 147 -7.22 6.11 6.86
N TRP A 148 -6.00 6.66 6.90
CA TRP A 148 -5.08 6.39 8.00
C TRP A 148 -5.60 6.95 9.32
N GLN A 149 -6.16 8.16 9.33
CA GLN A 149 -6.83 8.69 10.52
C GLN A 149 -7.97 7.79 11.00
N SER A 150 -8.80 7.28 10.08
CA SER A 150 -9.91 6.38 10.42
C SER A 150 -9.48 4.99 10.89
N LEU A 151 -8.22 4.61 10.62
CA LEU A 151 -7.56 3.41 11.12
C LEU A 151 -6.72 3.68 12.38
N GLY A 152 -6.90 4.82 13.03
CA GLY A 152 -6.27 5.15 14.31
C GLY A 152 -4.78 5.52 14.22
N PHE A 153 -4.33 6.03 13.07
CA PHE A 153 -3.01 6.63 12.96
C PHE A 153 -3.05 8.09 13.39
N ASP A 154 -2.06 8.50 14.17
CA ASP A 154 -1.80 9.89 14.53
C ASP A 154 -0.84 10.55 13.53
N ILE A 155 -1.03 11.85 13.28
CA ILE A 155 -0.05 12.67 12.55
C ILE A 155 0.96 13.18 13.59
N ILE A 156 2.19 12.64 13.55
CA ILE A 156 3.26 12.98 14.49
C ILE A 156 4.21 14.07 14.00
N GLY A 157 4.04 14.47 12.75
CA GLY A 157 4.87 15.52 12.15
C GLY A 157 4.56 15.77 10.68
N ASN A 158 5.28 16.70 10.09
CA ASN A 158 5.21 16.95 8.65
C ASN A 158 6.54 17.45 8.11
N ILE A 159 6.74 17.26 6.80
CA ILE A 159 7.89 17.79 6.06
C ILE A 159 7.35 18.90 5.15
N PRO A 160 7.69 20.19 5.42
CA PRO A 160 7.27 21.29 4.58
C PRO A 160 7.83 21.16 3.16
N ARG A 161 7.03 21.47 2.14
CA ARG A 161 7.48 21.48 0.73
C ARG A 161 8.15 20.17 0.28
N ALA A 162 7.66 19.03 0.79
CA ALA A 162 8.29 17.72 0.63
C ALA A 162 8.26 17.20 -0.81
N ALA A 163 7.23 17.54 -1.58
CA ALA A 163 7.04 17.03 -2.94
C ALA A 163 6.74 18.14 -3.93
N LYS A 164 7.30 18.00 -5.13
CA LYS A 164 6.89 18.74 -6.33
C LYS A 164 6.07 17.77 -7.18
N LEU A 165 4.76 17.95 -7.17
CA LEU A 165 3.83 17.05 -7.87
C LEU A 165 3.92 17.21 -9.40
N GLY A 166 3.40 16.25 -10.15
CA GLY A 166 3.43 16.24 -11.61
C GLY A 166 2.79 17.48 -12.28
N ASN A 167 1.85 18.14 -11.60
CA ASN A 167 1.23 19.40 -12.04
C ASN A 167 2.01 20.66 -11.60
N GLY A 168 3.20 20.49 -10.99
CA GLY A 168 4.03 21.59 -10.49
C GLY A 168 3.65 22.11 -9.09
N GLN A 169 2.56 21.64 -8.50
CA GLN A 169 2.17 22.01 -7.14
C GLN A 169 3.20 21.51 -6.13
N ILE A 170 3.52 22.34 -5.13
CA ILE A 170 4.34 21.95 -3.99
C ILE A 170 3.39 21.48 -2.88
N ALA A 171 3.65 20.29 -2.36
CA ALA A 171 2.90 19.70 -1.26
C ALA A 171 3.81 19.40 -0.06
N LYS A 172 3.27 19.52 1.14
CA LYS A 172 3.92 18.96 2.33
C LYS A 172 3.60 17.46 2.44
N ALA A 173 4.44 16.71 3.12
CA ALA A 173 4.19 15.33 3.49
C ALA A 173 3.88 15.24 4.99
N LEU A 174 2.86 14.45 5.33
CA LEU A 174 2.49 14.12 6.70
C LEU A 174 3.22 12.85 7.11
N ILE A 175 3.62 12.79 8.38
CA ILE A 175 4.21 11.61 9.00
C ILE A 175 3.16 11.00 9.90
N PHE A 176 2.74 9.77 9.59
CA PHE A 176 1.76 9.03 10.35
C PHE A 176 2.43 7.96 11.21
N TYR A 177 1.89 7.75 12.40
CA TYR A 177 2.35 6.71 13.33
C TYR A 177 1.15 6.03 13.99
N ARG A 178 1.26 4.72 14.19
CA ARG A 178 0.32 3.95 15.01
C ARG A 178 1.06 2.85 15.77
N ALA A 179 0.95 2.82 17.10
CA ALA A 179 1.35 1.68 17.91
C ALA A 179 0.41 0.48 17.66
N LEU A 180 0.98 -0.73 17.69
CA LEU A 180 0.25 -2.00 17.54
C LEU A 180 0.07 -2.73 18.90
N VAL A 181 0.83 -2.30 19.90
CA VAL A 181 0.84 -2.81 21.29
C VAL A 181 0.42 -1.73 22.25
#